data_03857f24eb13f9b2d9caf6cb5e35867f
#
_entry.id   03857f24eb13f9b2d9caf6cb5e35867f
#
_cell.length_a   1.000
_cell.length_b   1.000
_cell.length_c   1.000
_cell.angle_alpha   90.00
_cell.angle_beta   90.00
_cell.angle_gamma   90.00
#
_symmetry.space_group_name_H-M   'P 1'
#
loop_
_entity.id
_entity.type
_entity.pdbx_description
1 polymer ?
#
loop_
_entity_poly.entity_id
_entity_poly.type
_entity_poly.pdbx_seq_one_letter_code
_entity_poly.pdbx_strand_id
1 'polypeptide(L)'
;QLTGPLRDRFGVMLRLELYSPEELCSIVERSAGILNVPCEHEGAYEIARRSRGTPRIANRLLRRVRDFAQVRGTGTIDKKSADIALRALEIDELGLDNVDRRMLQSIMLNYGGGPVGLDTLAATIGEEAITLEDVYEPYLMQIGFLSRTPRGRCVTMQAYRHLNMEPADGQLML
;
A
#
# COMPACT_ATOMS: atom_id res chain seq x y z
N GLN A 1 -5.49 13.92 16.61
CA GLN A 1 -5.01 13.17 17.80
C GLN A 1 -5.78 13.63 19.04
N LEU A 2 -6.26 12.69 19.87
CA LEU A 2 -6.90 13.01 21.14
C LEU A 2 -5.86 13.54 22.14
N THR A 3 -6.15 14.63 22.84
CA THR A 3 -5.30 15.19 23.87
C THR A 3 -5.21 14.26 25.09
N GLY A 4 -4.11 14.32 25.88
CA GLY A 4 -3.90 13.48 27.05
C GLY A 4 -5.10 13.47 28.01
N PRO A 5 -5.64 14.64 28.45
CA PRO A 5 -6.79 14.71 29.36
C PRO A 5 -8.07 14.06 28.82
N LEU A 6 -8.24 13.98 27.50
CA LEU A 6 -9.36 13.27 26.88
C LEU A 6 -9.15 11.76 26.93
N ARG A 7 -7.91 11.28 26.73
CA ARG A 7 -7.59 9.84 26.82
C ARG A 7 -7.85 9.30 28.22
N ASP A 8 -7.51 10.05 29.25
CA ASP A 8 -7.66 9.63 30.66
C ASP A 8 -9.13 9.47 31.08
N ARG A 9 -10.07 10.07 30.34
CA ARG A 9 -11.50 9.91 30.58
C ARG A 9 -12.11 8.67 29.93
N PHE A 10 -11.41 8.02 29.00
CA PHE A 10 -11.84 6.75 28.42
C PHE A 10 -11.27 5.61 29.26
N GLY A 11 -12.13 4.85 29.90
CA GLY A 11 -11.74 3.76 30.79
C GLY A 11 -11.09 2.55 30.07
N VAL A 12 -11.20 2.49 28.73
CA VAL A 12 -10.60 1.42 27.91
C VAL A 12 -10.00 2.04 26.67
N MET A 13 -8.72 1.77 26.42
CA MET A 13 -8.05 2.11 25.16
C MET A 13 -7.80 0.82 24.38
N LEU A 14 -8.39 0.72 23.20
CA LEU A 14 -8.15 -0.38 22.28
C LEU A 14 -7.28 0.13 21.12
N ARG A 15 -6.28 -0.69 20.76
CA ARG A 15 -5.49 -0.47 19.56
C ARG A 15 -6.00 -1.40 18.47
N LEU A 16 -6.44 -0.84 17.36
CA LEU A 16 -6.77 -1.62 16.18
C LEU A 16 -5.49 -1.89 15.41
N GLU A 17 -5.24 -3.17 15.14
CA GLU A 17 -4.14 -3.63 14.32
C GLU A 17 -4.61 -3.87 12.88
N LEU A 18 -3.66 -3.91 11.95
CA LEU A 18 -3.95 -4.28 10.59
C LEU A 18 -4.23 -5.78 10.51
N TYR A 19 -5.10 -6.16 9.61
CA TYR A 19 -5.42 -7.55 9.35
C TYR A 19 -4.25 -8.28 8.67
N SER A 20 -4.07 -9.54 9.03
CA SER A 20 -3.13 -10.42 8.32
C SER A 20 -3.66 -10.75 6.90
N PRO A 21 -2.80 -11.21 5.99
CA PRO A 21 -3.24 -11.68 4.68
C PRO A 21 -4.28 -12.80 4.75
N GLU A 22 -4.18 -13.71 5.73
CA GLU A 22 -5.09 -14.83 5.95
C GLU A 22 -6.48 -14.34 6.41
N GLU A 23 -6.52 -13.39 7.33
CA GLU A 23 -7.77 -12.77 7.78
C GLU A 23 -8.44 -12.00 6.64
N LEU A 24 -7.66 -11.25 5.86
CA LEU A 24 -8.17 -10.55 4.68
C LEU A 24 -8.64 -11.51 3.59
N CYS A 25 -7.98 -12.65 3.40
CA CYS A 25 -8.39 -13.68 2.47
C CYS A 25 -9.81 -14.18 2.79
N SER A 26 -10.08 -14.49 4.06
CA SER A 26 -11.42 -14.88 4.52
C SER A 26 -12.48 -13.79 4.26
N ILE A 27 -12.10 -12.51 4.42
CA ILE A 27 -12.98 -11.37 4.12
C ILE A 27 -13.23 -11.28 2.60
N VAL A 28 -12.22 -11.48 1.76
CA VAL A 28 -12.33 -11.47 0.30
C VAL A 28 -13.25 -12.61 -0.18
N GLU A 29 -13.05 -13.84 0.30
CA GLU A 29 -13.86 -15.00 -0.03
C GLU A 29 -15.36 -14.78 0.31
N ARG A 30 -15.62 -14.30 1.53
CA ARG A 30 -16.98 -13.93 1.95
C ARG A 30 -17.58 -12.86 1.05
N SER A 31 -16.81 -11.83 0.73
CA SER A 31 -17.27 -10.72 -0.11
C SER A 31 -17.50 -11.16 -1.55
N ALA A 32 -16.68 -12.07 -2.08
CA ALA A 32 -16.87 -12.68 -3.41
C ALA A 32 -18.18 -13.47 -3.46
N GLY A 33 -18.49 -14.24 -2.41
CA GLY A 33 -19.78 -14.93 -2.28
C GLY A 33 -20.98 -13.97 -2.29
N ILE A 34 -20.92 -12.85 -1.58
CA ILE A 34 -21.95 -11.82 -1.57
C ILE A 34 -22.12 -11.17 -2.96
N LEU A 35 -21.03 -11.01 -3.69
CA LEU A 35 -21.02 -10.45 -5.05
C LEU A 35 -21.40 -11.48 -6.13
N ASN A 36 -21.65 -12.75 -5.75
CA ASN A 36 -21.89 -13.87 -6.65
C ASN A 36 -20.78 -14.04 -7.72
N VAL A 37 -19.53 -13.92 -7.30
CA VAL A 37 -18.37 -14.11 -8.17
C VAL A 37 -17.62 -15.36 -7.73
N PRO A 38 -17.42 -16.35 -8.64
CA PRO A 38 -16.56 -17.49 -8.36
C PRO A 38 -15.14 -17.00 -8.05
N CYS A 39 -14.63 -17.34 -6.86
CA CYS A 39 -13.31 -16.93 -6.41
C CYS A 39 -12.62 -18.13 -5.75
N GLU A 40 -11.48 -18.53 -6.29
CA GLU A 40 -10.65 -19.56 -5.69
C GLU A 40 -9.83 -18.99 -4.52
N HIS A 41 -9.45 -19.84 -3.58
CA HIS A 41 -8.69 -19.45 -2.41
C HIS A 41 -7.40 -18.69 -2.79
N GLU A 42 -6.64 -19.21 -3.75
CA GLU A 42 -5.40 -18.60 -4.23
C GLU A 42 -5.63 -17.22 -4.86
N GLY A 43 -6.75 -17.03 -5.54
CA GLY A 43 -7.14 -15.73 -6.11
C GLY A 43 -7.51 -14.74 -5.02
N ALA A 44 -8.26 -15.18 -4.02
CA ALA A 44 -8.61 -14.37 -2.84
C ALA A 44 -7.36 -13.97 -2.05
N TYR A 45 -6.41 -14.89 -1.88
CA TYR A 45 -5.16 -14.63 -1.19
C TYR A 45 -4.26 -13.62 -1.94
N GLU A 46 -4.21 -13.68 -3.28
CA GLU A 46 -3.49 -12.68 -4.10
C GLU A 46 -4.05 -11.25 -3.89
N ILE A 47 -5.36 -11.11 -3.79
CA ILE A 47 -5.99 -9.83 -3.48
C ILE A 47 -5.67 -9.40 -2.05
N ALA A 48 -5.80 -10.32 -1.10
CA ALA A 48 -5.62 -10.07 0.31
C ALA A 48 -4.21 -9.57 0.65
N ARG A 49 -3.16 -10.25 0.17
CA ARG A 49 -1.76 -9.90 0.45
C ARG A 49 -1.35 -8.52 -0.10
N ARG A 50 -2.01 -8.05 -1.16
CA ARG A 50 -1.79 -6.70 -1.74
C ARG A 50 -2.72 -5.63 -1.18
N SER A 51 -3.51 -5.96 -0.14
CA SER A 51 -4.51 -5.07 0.44
C SER A 51 -4.02 -4.25 1.64
N ARG A 52 -2.73 -4.24 1.91
CA ARG A 52 -2.10 -3.42 2.96
C ARG A 52 -2.75 -3.57 4.34
N GLY A 53 -3.16 -4.78 4.72
CA GLY A 53 -3.81 -5.04 6.00
C GLY A 53 -5.20 -4.41 6.18
N THR A 54 -5.85 -3.93 5.11
CA THR A 54 -7.07 -3.13 5.21
C THR A 54 -8.26 -3.75 4.46
N PRO A 55 -9.36 -4.14 5.15
CA PRO A 55 -10.56 -4.71 4.52
C PRO A 55 -11.19 -3.82 3.44
N ARG A 56 -11.13 -2.50 3.63
CA ARG A 56 -11.63 -1.53 2.65
C ARG A 56 -10.88 -1.62 1.33
N ILE A 57 -9.55 -1.74 1.39
CA ILE A 57 -8.70 -1.88 0.20
C ILE A 57 -8.97 -3.25 -0.44
N ALA A 58 -9.02 -4.34 0.34
CA ALA A 58 -9.31 -5.68 -0.14
C ALA A 58 -10.64 -5.74 -0.93
N ASN A 59 -11.70 -5.18 -0.38
CA ASN A 59 -12.99 -5.12 -1.06
C ASN A 59 -12.97 -4.23 -2.33
N ARG A 60 -12.19 -3.15 -2.33
CA ARG A 60 -12.00 -2.31 -3.52
C ARG A 60 -11.28 -3.08 -4.61
N LEU A 61 -10.19 -3.78 -4.27
CA LEU A 61 -9.43 -4.60 -5.22
C LEU A 61 -10.25 -5.76 -5.75
N LEU A 62 -11.01 -6.47 -4.89
CA LEU A 62 -11.90 -7.55 -5.30
C LEU A 62 -12.88 -7.10 -6.39
N ARG A 63 -13.52 -5.95 -6.24
CA ARG A 63 -14.44 -5.42 -7.26
C ARG A 63 -13.73 -5.17 -8.58
N ARG A 64 -12.54 -4.61 -8.57
CA ARG A 64 -11.75 -4.35 -9.78
C ARG A 64 -11.28 -5.63 -10.45
N VAL A 65 -10.80 -6.60 -9.66
CA VAL A 65 -10.39 -7.91 -10.18
C VAL A 65 -11.60 -8.66 -10.76
N ARG A 66 -12.77 -8.59 -10.12
CA ARG A 66 -14.02 -9.14 -10.65
C ARG A 66 -14.34 -8.56 -12.03
N ASP A 67 -14.35 -7.23 -12.14
CA ASP A 67 -14.69 -6.55 -13.40
C ASP A 67 -13.71 -6.98 -14.51
N PHE A 68 -12.42 -7.12 -14.17
CA PHE A 68 -11.41 -7.61 -15.09
C PHE A 68 -11.63 -9.08 -15.50
N ALA A 69 -11.93 -9.96 -14.54
CA ALA A 69 -12.19 -11.38 -14.78
C ALA A 69 -13.45 -11.58 -15.66
N GLN A 70 -14.48 -10.77 -15.47
CA GLN A 70 -15.71 -10.80 -16.28
C GLN A 70 -15.50 -10.34 -17.72
N VAL A 71 -14.63 -9.35 -17.94
CA VAL A 71 -14.42 -8.76 -19.28
C VAL A 71 -13.36 -9.50 -20.08
N ARG A 72 -12.29 -9.96 -19.43
CA ARG A 72 -11.10 -10.54 -20.10
C ARG A 72 -10.78 -11.97 -19.71
N GLY A 73 -11.52 -12.54 -18.76
CA GLY A 73 -11.25 -13.87 -18.21
C GLY A 73 -12.43 -14.84 -18.36
N THR A 74 -12.38 -15.89 -17.59
CA THR A 74 -13.41 -16.94 -17.50
C THR A 74 -14.58 -16.56 -16.59
N GLY A 75 -14.55 -15.38 -15.97
CA GLY A 75 -15.49 -14.96 -14.93
C GLY A 75 -15.14 -15.48 -13.53
N THR A 76 -14.12 -16.33 -13.41
CA THR A 76 -13.61 -16.85 -12.13
C THR A 76 -12.34 -16.12 -11.72
N ILE A 77 -12.22 -15.80 -10.44
CA ILE A 77 -11.02 -15.21 -9.85
C ILE A 77 -10.14 -16.35 -9.34
N ASP A 78 -9.21 -16.79 -10.16
CA ASP A 78 -8.09 -17.65 -9.80
C ASP A 78 -6.82 -16.84 -9.53
N LYS A 79 -5.75 -17.49 -9.10
CA LYS A 79 -4.45 -16.84 -8.84
C LYS A 79 -3.94 -16.05 -10.03
N LYS A 80 -4.03 -16.63 -11.23
CA LYS A 80 -3.48 -16.04 -12.46
C LYS A 80 -4.29 -14.82 -12.89
N SER A 81 -5.62 -14.92 -12.90
CA SER A 81 -6.50 -13.82 -13.26
C SER A 81 -6.39 -12.66 -12.26
N ALA A 82 -6.28 -12.96 -10.96
CA ALA A 82 -6.04 -11.97 -9.93
C ALA A 82 -4.71 -11.23 -10.13
N ASP A 83 -3.60 -11.96 -10.37
CA ASP A 83 -2.28 -11.34 -10.60
C ASP A 83 -2.28 -10.45 -11.85
N ILE A 84 -2.83 -10.94 -12.97
CA ILE A 84 -2.93 -10.17 -14.21
C ILE A 84 -3.77 -8.89 -13.99
N ALA A 85 -4.91 -9.00 -13.32
CA ALA A 85 -5.77 -7.86 -13.04
C ALA A 85 -5.08 -6.82 -12.13
N LEU A 86 -4.42 -7.26 -11.06
CA LEU A 86 -3.72 -6.38 -10.13
C LEU A 86 -2.54 -5.67 -10.79
N ARG A 87 -1.78 -6.36 -11.65
CA ARG A 87 -0.72 -5.73 -12.46
C ARG A 87 -1.28 -4.72 -13.47
N ALA A 88 -2.41 -5.02 -14.10
CA ALA A 88 -3.09 -4.07 -15.00
C ALA A 88 -3.62 -2.83 -14.27
N LEU A 89 -3.89 -2.94 -12.97
CA LEU A 89 -4.21 -1.83 -12.06
C LEU A 89 -2.97 -1.12 -11.49
N GLU A 90 -1.78 -1.51 -11.98
CA GLU A 90 -0.48 -0.99 -11.51
C GLU A 90 -0.21 -1.24 -10.02
N ILE A 91 -0.78 -2.30 -9.45
CA ILE A 91 -0.57 -2.73 -8.07
C ILE A 91 0.44 -3.86 -8.05
N ASP A 92 1.57 -3.62 -7.42
CA ASP A 92 2.66 -4.59 -7.33
C ASP A 92 2.43 -5.69 -6.27
N GLU A 93 3.44 -6.52 -6.06
CA GLU A 93 3.38 -7.67 -5.15
C GLU A 93 3.23 -7.30 -3.67
N LEU A 94 3.66 -6.10 -3.29
CA LEU A 94 3.49 -5.54 -1.95
C LEU A 94 2.26 -4.63 -1.84
N GLY A 95 1.48 -4.48 -2.92
CA GLY A 95 0.32 -3.61 -2.94
C GLY A 95 0.65 -2.13 -3.15
N LEU A 96 1.85 -1.79 -3.62
CA LEU A 96 2.20 -0.42 -3.97
C LEU A 96 1.50 -0.03 -5.28
N ASP A 97 0.89 1.15 -5.29
CA ASP A 97 0.29 1.73 -6.47
C ASP A 97 1.26 2.72 -7.18
N ASN A 98 0.77 3.39 -8.20
CA ASN A 98 1.57 4.33 -8.95
C ASN A 98 2.06 5.51 -8.09
N VAL A 99 1.23 6.03 -7.18
CA VAL A 99 1.61 7.16 -6.32
C VAL A 99 2.71 6.77 -5.34
N ASP A 100 2.63 5.59 -4.72
CA ASP A 100 3.70 5.07 -3.85
C ASP A 100 5.04 5.00 -4.60
N ARG A 101 5.03 4.39 -5.79
CA ARG A 101 6.24 4.27 -6.60
C ARG A 101 6.80 5.62 -7.02
N ARG A 102 5.94 6.56 -7.48
CA ARG A 102 6.36 7.93 -7.81
C ARG A 102 6.94 8.65 -6.62
N MET A 103 6.35 8.48 -5.43
CA MET A 103 6.84 9.06 -4.20
C MET A 103 8.25 8.56 -3.87
N LEU A 104 8.46 7.23 -3.84
CA LEU A 104 9.77 6.63 -3.57
C LEU A 104 10.80 7.01 -4.65
N GLN A 105 10.45 6.88 -5.93
CA GLN A 105 11.33 7.25 -7.05
C GLN A 105 11.72 8.72 -7.03
N SER A 106 10.78 9.61 -6.71
CA SER A 106 11.09 11.04 -6.60
C SER A 106 12.12 11.31 -5.51
N ILE A 107 11.99 10.67 -4.34
CA ILE A 107 12.97 10.82 -3.26
C ILE A 107 14.33 10.27 -3.70
N MET A 108 14.36 9.14 -4.40
CA MET A 108 15.60 8.51 -4.88
C MET A 108 16.30 9.37 -5.94
N LEU A 109 15.58 9.78 -6.97
CA LEU A 109 16.16 10.42 -8.17
C LEU A 109 16.40 11.92 -7.99
N ASN A 110 15.47 12.63 -7.36
CA ASN A 110 15.52 14.09 -7.29
C ASN A 110 16.19 14.59 -6.00
N TYR A 111 16.20 13.77 -4.94
CA TYR A 111 16.69 14.16 -3.61
C TYR A 111 17.75 13.20 -3.06
N GLY A 112 18.34 12.37 -3.92
CA GLY A 112 19.41 11.43 -3.53
C GLY A 112 19.03 10.53 -2.35
N GLY A 113 17.79 10.04 -2.27
CA GLY A 113 17.27 9.22 -1.17
C GLY A 113 16.76 9.98 0.05
N GLY A 114 16.84 11.29 0.04
CA GLY A 114 16.38 12.18 1.10
C GLY A 114 17.55 12.73 1.96
N PRO A 115 17.25 13.54 3.00
CA PRO A 115 15.89 13.91 3.46
C PRO A 115 15.20 14.98 2.61
N VAL A 116 13.89 14.84 2.39
CA VAL A 116 13.06 15.80 1.69
C VAL A 116 11.83 16.18 2.51
N GLY A 117 11.45 17.47 2.48
CA GLY A 117 10.25 17.97 3.16
C GLY A 117 8.96 17.49 2.48
N LEU A 118 7.87 17.36 3.27
CA LEU A 118 6.59 16.87 2.77
C LEU A 118 6.03 17.75 1.64
N ASP A 119 5.99 19.07 1.85
CA ASP A 119 5.43 20.01 0.87
C ASP A 119 6.22 20.02 -0.45
N THR A 120 7.55 19.91 -0.34
CA THR A 120 8.44 19.82 -1.50
C THR A 120 8.18 18.54 -2.29
N LEU A 121 8.04 17.42 -1.60
CA LEU A 121 7.74 16.12 -2.22
C LEU A 121 6.35 16.15 -2.88
N ALA A 122 5.34 16.64 -2.18
CA ALA A 122 3.98 16.78 -2.67
C ALA A 122 3.91 17.63 -3.96
N ALA A 123 4.57 18.77 -3.96
CA ALA A 123 4.68 19.62 -5.14
C ALA A 123 5.40 18.91 -6.31
N THR A 124 6.46 18.13 -6.02
CA THR A 124 7.22 17.43 -7.06
C THR A 124 6.41 16.33 -7.75
N ILE A 125 5.58 15.61 -7.01
CA ILE A 125 4.77 14.51 -7.58
C ILE A 125 3.35 14.93 -7.96
N GLY A 126 2.95 16.18 -7.67
CA GLY A 126 1.63 16.69 -8.00
C GLY A 126 0.50 16.10 -7.15
N GLU A 127 0.76 15.86 -5.86
CA GLU A 127 -0.21 15.34 -4.89
C GLU A 127 -0.37 16.32 -3.72
N GLU A 128 -1.46 16.19 -2.97
CA GLU A 128 -1.65 16.98 -1.75
C GLU A 128 -0.79 16.44 -0.61
N ALA A 129 -0.12 17.34 0.13
CA ALA A 129 0.76 16.97 1.23
C ALA A 129 0.05 16.11 2.30
N ILE A 130 -1.18 16.48 2.65
CA ILE A 130 -2.00 15.75 3.63
C ILE A 130 -2.32 14.33 3.14
N THR A 131 -2.55 14.15 1.84
CA THR A 131 -2.80 12.86 1.24
C THR A 131 -1.56 11.97 1.32
N LEU A 132 -0.38 12.51 1.07
CA LEU A 132 0.88 11.76 1.24
C LEU A 132 1.07 11.34 2.69
N GLU A 133 0.87 12.25 3.65
CA GLU A 133 1.09 11.98 5.07
C GLU A 133 0.07 10.98 5.66
N ASP A 134 -1.19 11.09 5.29
CA ASP A 134 -2.26 10.30 5.91
C ASP A 134 -2.55 8.97 5.21
N VAL A 135 -2.28 8.88 3.90
CA VAL A 135 -2.66 7.71 3.10
C VAL A 135 -1.45 6.86 2.69
N TYR A 136 -0.36 7.47 2.22
CA TYR A 136 0.76 6.76 1.63
C TYR A 136 1.91 6.51 2.63
N GLU A 137 2.36 7.51 3.37
CA GLU A 137 3.47 7.37 4.31
C GLU A 137 3.28 6.25 5.35
N PRO A 138 2.09 6.08 5.97
CA PRO A 138 1.95 5.08 7.03
C PRO A 138 2.26 3.67 6.57
N TYR A 139 1.82 3.30 5.38
CA TYR A 139 2.11 1.99 4.83
C TYR A 139 3.57 1.83 4.41
N LEU A 140 4.13 2.81 3.72
CA LEU A 140 5.54 2.80 3.31
C LEU A 140 6.50 2.74 4.50
N MET A 141 6.16 3.41 5.61
CA MET A 141 6.92 3.33 6.86
C MET A 141 6.77 1.95 7.52
N GLN A 142 5.56 1.38 7.50
CA GLN A 142 5.29 0.06 8.09
C GLN A 142 6.08 -1.06 7.40
N ILE A 143 6.17 -1.04 6.07
CA ILE A 143 6.97 -2.02 5.32
C ILE A 143 8.47 -1.68 5.27
N GLY A 144 8.88 -0.62 5.96
CA GLY A 144 10.27 -0.21 6.08
C GLY A 144 10.87 0.40 4.81
N PHE A 145 10.06 0.96 3.91
CA PHE A 145 10.53 1.60 2.68
C PHE A 145 10.82 3.09 2.85
N LEU A 146 10.15 3.71 3.82
CA LEU A 146 10.28 5.12 4.14
C LEU A 146 10.64 5.29 5.61
N SER A 147 11.52 6.23 5.92
CA SER A 147 11.79 6.69 7.28
C SER A 147 11.53 8.18 7.40
N ARG A 148 10.98 8.59 8.54
CA ARG A 148 10.71 9.99 8.86
C ARG A 148 11.77 10.50 9.84
N THR A 149 12.52 11.51 9.43
CA THR A 149 13.53 12.16 10.25
C THR A 149 13.11 13.59 10.57
N PRO A 150 13.73 14.28 11.54
CA PRO A 150 13.48 15.70 11.79
C PRO A 150 13.74 16.61 10.57
N ARG A 151 14.57 16.16 9.63
CA ARG A 151 14.91 16.90 8.40
C ARG A 151 13.95 16.59 7.24
N GLY A 152 13.17 15.52 7.31
CA GLY A 152 12.27 15.10 6.25
C GLY A 152 12.20 13.60 6.06
N ARG A 153 11.74 13.19 4.89
CA ARG A 153 11.51 11.80 4.47
C ARG A 153 12.73 11.26 3.77
N CYS A 154 13.14 10.04 4.14
CA CYS A 154 14.24 9.31 3.50
C CYS A 154 13.76 7.94 3.07
N VAL A 155 14.22 7.47 1.91
CA VAL A 155 14.00 6.09 1.47
C VAL A 155 15.07 5.17 2.07
N THR A 156 14.70 3.91 2.24
CA THR A 156 15.59 2.87 2.78
C THR A 156 16.17 2.01 1.67
N MET A 157 17.21 1.24 2.00
CA MET A 157 17.80 0.25 1.07
C MET A 157 16.80 -0.83 0.62
N GLN A 158 15.78 -1.13 1.44
CA GLN A 158 14.73 -2.07 1.06
C GLN A 158 13.90 -1.53 -0.11
N ALA A 159 13.58 -0.23 -0.08
CA ALA A 159 12.86 0.42 -1.18
C ALA A 159 13.67 0.43 -2.49
N TYR A 160 14.97 0.71 -2.41
CA TYR A 160 15.87 0.64 -3.58
C TYR A 160 15.89 -0.75 -4.20
N ARG A 161 16.03 -1.81 -3.38
CA ARG A 161 16.02 -3.20 -3.85
C ARG A 161 14.69 -3.57 -4.50
N HIS A 162 13.58 -3.19 -3.89
CA HIS A 162 12.25 -3.48 -4.41
C HIS A 162 11.99 -2.84 -5.78
N LEU A 163 12.45 -1.59 -5.95
CA LEU A 163 12.30 -0.87 -7.22
C LEU A 163 13.41 -1.16 -8.24
N ASN A 164 14.35 -2.08 -7.92
CA ASN A 164 15.52 -2.41 -8.74
C ASN A 164 16.34 -1.16 -9.10
N MET A 165 16.54 -0.25 -8.14
CA MET A 165 17.32 0.97 -8.28
C MET A 165 18.56 0.91 -7.40
N GLU A 166 19.62 1.58 -7.82
CA GLU A 166 20.85 1.72 -7.03
C GLU A 166 20.93 3.11 -6.40
N PRO A 167 21.40 3.21 -5.14
CA PRO A 167 21.70 4.50 -4.54
C PRO A 167 22.78 5.23 -5.32
N ALA A 168 22.69 6.55 -5.43
CA ALA A 168 23.77 7.34 -6.01
C ALA A 168 25.03 7.25 -5.13
N ASP A 169 26.23 7.25 -5.76
CA ASP A 169 27.50 7.21 -5.08
C ASP A 169 27.62 8.36 -4.06
N GLY A 170 27.92 8.04 -2.80
CA GLY A 170 28.05 9.00 -1.71
C GLY A 170 26.79 9.22 -0.86
N GLN A 171 25.74 8.45 -1.06
CA GLN A 171 24.50 8.54 -0.27
C GLN A 171 24.70 7.99 1.15
N LEU A 172 24.41 8.84 2.16
CA LEU A 172 24.38 8.41 3.56
C LEU A 172 23.23 7.41 3.74
N MET A 173 23.58 6.15 3.93
CA MET A 173 22.62 5.10 4.28
C MET A 173 22.19 5.26 5.74
N LEU A 174 20.90 5.44 5.96
CA LEU A 174 20.27 5.29 7.26
C LEU A 174 19.75 3.87 7.45
#